data_35b3b2b33abc4c8c59add65c9b79e2c8
#
_entry.id   35b3b2b33abc4c8c59add65c9b79e2c8
#
_cell.length_a   1.000
_cell.length_b   1.000
_cell.length_c   1.000
_cell.angle_alpha   90.00
_cell.angle_beta   90.00
_cell.angle_gamma   90.00
#
_symmetry.space_group_name_H-M   'P 1'
#
loop_
_entity.id
_entity.type
_entity.pdbx_description
1 polymer ?
#
loop_
_entity_poly.entity_id
_entity_poly.type
_entity_poly.pdbx_seq_one_letter_code
_entity_poly.pdbx_strand_id
1 'polypeptide(L)'
;MYYILDNFIPICEEKGDIELANKYKMINLNLKKALNVVAWDGRWFKRAFMDDGNWLGSMDNDECRIDSIAQSWGVISNAADNDKKFISMESLENHLVNKDAGIIKLLDPPFEKGKLKPGYIKAYLPGVRENGGQYTHASCWVIIAQTLLGFGNKSL
;
A
#
# COMPACT_ATOMS: atom_id res chain seq x y z
N MET A 1 -4.07 -9.96 3.52
CA MET A 1 -4.63 -10.75 4.64
C MET A 1 -5.90 -10.09 5.22
N TYR A 2 -5.86 -8.83 5.71
CA TYR A 2 -7.03 -8.17 6.32
C TYR A 2 -8.29 -8.28 5.45
N TYR A 3 -8.21 -7.85 4.17
CA TYR A 3 -9.32 -7.91 3.21
C TYR A 3 -9.89 -9.32 3.01
N ILE A 4 -9.02 -10.33 2.96
CA ILE A 4 -9.44 -11.73 2.80
C ILE A 4 -10.22 -12.18 4.03
N LEU A 5 -9.71 -11.91 5.23
CA LEU A 5 -10.39 -12.30 6.48
C LEU A 5 -11.73 -11.58 6.64
N ASP A 6 -11.79 -10.29 6.30
CA ASP A 6 -13.01 -9.48 6.40
C ASP A 6 -14.16 -10.06 5.54
N ASN A 7 -13.82 -10.59 4.36
CA ASN A 7 -14.77 -11.23 3.46
C ASN A 7 -15.01 -12.73 3.76
N PHE A 8 -14.10 -13.39 4.46
CA PHE A 8 -14.21 -14.82 4.76
C PHE A 8 -14.94 -15.10 6.09
N ILE A 9 -14.85 -14.20 7.06
CA ILE A 9 -15.54 -14.31 8.35
C ILE A 9 -17.05 -14.56 8.18
N PRO A 10 -17.80 -13.79 7.35
CA PRO A 10 -19.22 -14.03 7.15
C PRO A 10 -19.54 -15.44 6.61
N ILE A 11 -18.65 -16.01 5.80
CA ILE A 11 -18.81 -17.37 5.26
C ILE A 11 -18.68 -18.40 6.38
N CYS A 12 -17.73 -18.22 7.32
CA CYS A 12 -17.62 -19.08 8.49
C CYS A 12 -18.87 -19.03 9.36
N GLU A 13 -19.41 -17.82 9.58
CA GLU A 13 -20.63 -17.60 10.36
C GLU A 13 -21.85 -18.28 9.71
N GLU A 14 -22.03 -18.13 8.41
CA GLU A 14 -23.10 -18.77 7.65
C GLU A 14 -23.03 -20.30 7.70
N LYS A 15 -21.81 -20.84 7.73
CA LYS A 15 -21.57 -22.30 7.86
C LYS A 15 -21.71 -22.81 9.31
N GLY A 16 -21.92 -21.93 10.29
CA GLY A 16 -22.01 -22.29 11.69
C GLY A 16 -20.67 -22.54 12.37
N ASP A 17 -19.55 -22.23 11.71
CA ASP A 17 -18.19 -22.36 12.27
C ASP A 17 -17.83 -21.11 13.08
N ILE A 18 -18.52 -20.94 14.20
CA ILE A 18 -18.44 -19.74 15.04
C ILE A 18 -17.07 -19.61 15.73
N GLU A 19 -16.45 -20.72 16.09
CA GLU A 19 -15.11 -20.69 16.71
C GLU A 19 -14.07 -20.13 15.74
N LEU A 20 -14.07 -20.62 14.51
CA LEU A 20 -13.18 -20.14 13.45
C LEU A 20 -13.46 -18.67 13.10
N ALA A 21 -14.73 -18.30 12.99
CA ALA A 21 -15.12 -16.91 12.76
C ALA A 21 -14.57 -15.96 13.83
N ASN A 22 -14.72 -16.33 15.11
CA ASN A 22 -14.21 -15.54 16.22
C ASN A 22 -12.67 -15.46 16.23
N LYS A 23 -11.98 -16.54 15.93
CA LYS A 23 -10.52 -16.55 15.76
C LYS A 23 -10.10 -15.57 14.66
N TYR A 24 -10.74 -15.59 13.51
CA TYR A 24 -10.42 -14.69 12.39
C TYR A 24 -10.77 -13.23 12.68
N LYS A 25 -11.85 -12.95 13.40
CA LYS A 25 -12.16 -11.59 13.87
C LYS A 25 -11.05 -11.02 14.74
N MET A 26 -10.51 -11.80 15.67
CA MET A 26 -9.39 -11.36 16.52
C MET A 26 -8.12 -11.11 15.71
N ILE A 27 -7.78 -11.98 14.76
CA ILE A 27 -6.65 -11.79 13.86
C ILE A 27 -6.85 -10.51 13.03
N ASN A 28 -8.04 -10.31 12.48
CA ASN A 28 -8.35 -9.16 11.63
C ASN A 28 -8.24 -7.85 12.40
N LEU A 29 -8.75 -7.81 13.63
CA LEU A 29 -8.62 -6.65 14.52
C LEU A 29 -7.15 -6.32 14.82
N ASN A 30 -6.34 -7.33 15.12
CA ASN A 30 -4.91 -7.15 15.39
C ASN A 30 -4.15 -6.67 14.14
N LEU A 31 -4.48 -7.19 12.95
CA LEU A 31 -3.91 -6.73 11.69
C LEU A 31 -4.24 -5.26 11.42
N LYS A 32 -5.50 -4.86 11.62
CA LYS A 32 -5.92 -3.47 11.45
C LYS A 32 -5.14 -2.55 12.39
N LYS A 33 -5.02 -2.93 13.66
CA LYS A 33 -4.25 -2.17 14.65
C LYS A 33 -2.77 -2.08 14.26
N ALA A 34 -2.16 -3.19 13.86
CA ALA A 34 -0.75 -3.20 13.45
C ALA A 34 -0.50 -2.32 12.22
N LEU A 35 -1.36 -2.35 11.22
CA LEU A 35 -1.27 -1.50 10.03
C LEU A 35 -1.32 -0.01 10.41
N ASN A 36 -2.28 0.38 11.25
CA ASN A 36 -2.47 1.78 11.60
C ASN A 36 -1.43 2.33 12.60
N VAL A 37 -0.74 1.48 13.34
CA VAL A 37 0.26 1.90 14.34
C VAL A 37 1.68 1.67 13.84
N VAL A 38 1.99 0.46 13.35
CA VAL A 38 3.37 0.07 13.02
C VAL A 38 3.74 0.44 11.58
N ALA A 39 2.81 0.20 10.64
CA ALA A 39 3.06 0.51 9.23
C ALA A 39 2.83 2.00 8.88
N TRP A 40 2.16 2.77 9.74
CA TRP A 40 1.95 4.19 9.53
C TRP A 40 3.22 5.00 9.78
N ASP A 41 3.64 5.79 8.81
CA ASP A 41 4.87 6.59 8.82
C ASP A 41 4.61 8.11 8.96
N GLY A 42 3.46 8.47 9.53
CA GLY A 42 3.04 9.85 9.73
C GLY A 42 2.29 10.48 8.56
N ARG A 43 2.63 10.14 7.32
CA ARG A 43 1.97 10.66 6.10
C ARG A 43 1.52 9.58 5.12
N TRP A 44 2.11 8.38 5.19
CA TRP A 44 1.75 7.24 4.34
C TRP A 44 2.08 5.91 5.01
N PHE A 45 1.65 4.81 4.41
CA PHE A 45 1.94 3.47 4.90
C PHE A 45 3.25 2.96 4.30
N LYS A 46 4.12 2.45 5.15
CA LYS A 46 5.32 1.71 4.76
C LYS A 46 4.94 0.47 3.96
N ARG A 47 5.76 0.11 2.99
CA ARG A 47 5.49 -1.01 2.09
C ARG A 47 5.73 -2.36 2.74
N ALA A 48 6.87 -2.52 3.37
CA ALA A 48 7.34 -3.75 3.99
C ALA A 48 8.54 -3.48 4.89
N PHE A 49 9.03 -4.50 5.55
CA PHE A 49 10.35 -4.51 6.16
C PHE A 49 11.13 -5.71 5.61
N MET A 50 12.45 -5.55 5.58
CA MET A 50 13.40 -6.55 5.11
C MET A 50 13.80 -7.48 6.27
N ASP A 51 14.49 -8.58 5.97
CA ASP A 51 14.94 -9.56 6.97
C ASP A 51 15.86 -8.96 8.05
N ASP A 52 16.57 -7.89 7.71
CA ASP A 52 17.42 -7.13 8.64
C ASP A 52 16.66 -6.07 9.45
N GLY A 53 15.33 -5.99 9.29
CA GLY A 53 14.46 -5.04 9.98
C GLY A 53 14.37 -3.64 9.36
N ASN A 54 15.11 -3.36 8.28
CA ASN A 54 14.99 -2.09 7.58
C ASN A 54 13.63 -1.95 6.87
N TRP A 55 13.04 -0.77 6.93
CA TRP A 55 11.80 -0.49 6.25
C TRP A 55 11.97 -0.18 4.77
N LEU A 56 11.01 -0.63 3.97
CA LEU A 56 10.75 -0.14 2.61
C LEU A 56 9.52 0.76 2.61
N GLY A 57 9.55 1.83 1.85
CA GLY A 57 8.43 2.76 1.77
C GLY A 57 8.34 3.72 2.96
N SER A 58 9.43 3.94 3.69
CA SER A 58 9.52 4.88 4.81
C SER A 58 10.07 6.24 4.36
N MET A 59 9.63 7.29 5.02
CA MET A 59 10.18 8.66 4.86
C MET A 59 11.68 8.72 5.16
N ASP A 60 12.19 7.81 5.98
CA ASP A 60 13.60 7.72 6.35
C ASP A 60 14.48 7.04 5.31
N ASN A 61 13.89 6.45 4.26
CA ASN A 61 14.65 5.79 3.21
C ASN A 61 15.22 6.81 2.22
N ASP A 62 16.42 6.56 1.69
CA ASP A 62 17.00 7.31 0.57
C ASP A 62 16.32 6.94 -0.76
N GLU A 63 15.96 5.67 -0.93
CA GLU A 63 15.29 5.08 -2.10
C GLU A 63 14.01 4.35 -1.65
N CYS A 64 13.00 4.27 -2.51
CA CYS A 64 11.70 3.70 -2.19
C CYS A 64 11.10 4.31 -0.90
N ARG A 65 11.01 5.63 -0.87
CA ARG A 65 10.42 6.35 0.29
C ARG A 65 8.92 6.14 0.38
N ILE A 66 8.26 6.02 -0.77
CA ILE A 66 6.83 5.78 -0.88
C ILE A 66 6.56 4.75 -1.99
N ASP A 67 5.55 3.90 -1.79
CA ASP A 67 5.10 2.87 -2.73
C ASP A 67 3.58 2.95 -2.91
N SER A 68 3.10 2.91 -4.15
CA SER A 68 1.69 3.10 -4.48
C SER A 68 0.78 1.97 -3.98
N ILE A 69 1.31 0.74 -3.90
CA ILE A 69 0.53 -0.44 -3.50
C ILE A 69 0.11 -0.34 -2.02
N ALA A 70 1.02 0.12 -1.16
CA ALA A 70 0.72 0.24 0.25
C ALA A 70 -0.43 1.23 0.51
N GLN A 71 -0.44 2.36 -0.21
CA GLN A 71 -1.47 3.40 -0.07
C GLN A 71 -2.80 2.93 -0.64
N SER A 72 -2.82 2.47 -1.88
CA SER A 72 -4.04 2.03 -2.54
C SER A 72 -4.72 0.87 -1.82
N TRP A 73 -3.95 -0.12 -1.34
CA TRP A 73 -4.51 -1.24 -0.58
C TRP A 73 -4.91 -0.88 0.85
N GLY A 74 -4.33 0.15 1.45
CA GLY A 74 -4.84 0.73 2.69
C GLY A 74 -6.31 1.18 2.56
N VAL A 75 -6.65 1.77 1.42
CA VAL A 75 -8.01 2.20 1.07
C VAL A 75 -8.88 1.02 0.64
N ILE A 76 -8.46 0.26 -0.39
CA ILE A 76 -9.26 -0.81 -1.01
C ILE A 76 -9.66 -1.87 0.01
N SER A 77 -8.74 -2.25 0.91
CA SER A 77 -9.01 -3.23 1.95
C SER A 77 -9.86 -2.70 3.10
N ASN A 78 -10.06 -1.39 3.19
CA ASN A 78 -10.69 -0.72 4.33
C ASN A 78 -9.92 -0.93 5.67
N ALA A 79 -8.64 -1.31 5.60
CA ALA A 79 -7.80 -1.53 6.77
C ALA A 79 -7.27 -0.24 7.38
N ALA A 80 -7.01 0.78 6.57
CA ALA A 80 -6.57 2.09 7.04
C ALA A 80 -7.70 2.84 7.78
N ASP A 81 -7.35 3.60 8.80
CA ASP A 81 -8.27 4.54 9.45
C ASP A 81 -8.66 5.65 8.46
N ASN A 82 -9.85 6.22 8.61
CA ASN A 82 -10.41 7.11 7.59
C ASN A 82 -9.54 8.34 7.30
N ASP A 83 -8.99 8.99 8.30
CA ASP A 83 -8.08 10.12 8.14
C ASP A 83 -6.80 9.70 7.39
N LYS A 84 -6.25 8.55 7.72
CA LYS A 84 -5.03 8.01 7.10
C LYS A 84 -5.22 7.63 5.63
N LYS A 85 -6.43 7.19 5.24
CA LYS A 85 -6.76 6.95 3.82
C LYS A 85 -6.57 8.20 2.99
N PHE A 86 -7.13 9.33 3.44
CA PHE A 86 -7.03 10.61 2.72
C PHE A 86 -5.59 11.13 2.70
N ILE A 87 -4.90 11.13 3.84
CA ILE A 87 -3.53 11.62 3.96
C ILE A 87 -2.57 10.78 3.09
N SER A 88 -2.71 9.46 3.10
CA SER A 88 -1.85 8.58 2.32
C SER A 88 -2.07 8.72 0.82
N MET A 89 -3.31 8.89 0.38
CA MET A 89 -3.61 9.08 -1.04
C MET A 89 -3.23 10.49 -1.54
N GLU A 90 -3.29 11.51 -0.69
CA GLU A 90 -2.72 12.83 -0.99
C GLU A 90 -1.20 12.75 -1.15
N SER A 91 -0.53 12.02 -0.26
CA SER A 91 0.91 11.79 -0.35
C SER A 91 1.28 11.02 -1.64
N LEU A 92 0.51 10.00 -2.00
CA LEU A 92 0.66 9.27 -3.25
C LEU A 92 0.54 10.23 -4.45
N GLU A 93 -0.49 11.08 -4.48
CA GLU A 93 -0.69 12.04 -5.58
C GLU A 93 0.51 12.98 -5.72
N ASN A 94 1.01 13.51 -4.60
CA ASN A 94 2.10 14.47 -4.61
C ASN A 94 3.47 13.88 -5.00
N HIS A 95 3.71 12.59 -4.72
CA HIS A 95 5.01 11.96 -4.94
C HIS A 95 5.06 11.03 -6.14
N LEU A 96 3.94 10.36 -6.45
CA LEU A 96 3.92 9.29 -7.45
C LEU A 96 3.19 9.64 -8.74
N VAL A 97 2.29 10.63 -8.73
CA VAL A 97 1.59 11.06 -9.94
C VAL A 97 2.41 12.12 -10.67
N ASN A 98 2.87 11.77 -11.85
CA ASN A 98 3.50 12.73 -12.76
C ASN A 98 2.47 13.18 -13.79
N LYS A 99 1.89 14.37 -13.59
CA LYS A 99 0.82 14.92 -14.43
C LYS A 99 1.29 15.25 -15.83
N ASP A 100 2.53 15.71 -15.97
CA ASP A 100 3.09 16.11 -17.27
C ASP A 100 3.32 14.89 -18.18
N ALA A 101 3.76 13.78 -17.60
CA ALA A 101 3.96 12.53 -18.31
C ALA A 101 2.70 11.65 -18.37
N GLY A 102 1.65 11.96 -17.60
CA GLY A 102 0.43 11.17 -17.54
C GLY A 102 0.65 9.76 -16.93
N ILE A 103 1.54 9.63 -15.94
CA ILE A 103 1.89 8.34 -15.34
C ILE A 103 1.75 8.35 -13.83
N ILE A 104 1.49 7.15 -13.28
CA ILE A 104 1.54 6.86 -11.84
C ILE A 104 2.71 5.92 -11.59
N LYS A 105 3.74 6.42 -10.91
CA LYS A 105 4.92 5.62 -10.54
C LYS A 105 4.56 4.55 -9.52
N LEU A 106 5.22 3.41 -9.59
CA LEU A 106 5.06 2.36 -8.59
C LEU A 106 5.64 2.77 -7.24
N LEU A 107 6.85 3.31 -7.24
CA LEU A 107 7.57 3.80 -6.07
C LEU A 107 8.46 4.98 -6.42
N ASP A 108 8.88 5.76 -5.43
CA ASP A 108 9.79 6.88 -5.59
C ASP A 108 10.63 7.14 -4.32
N PRO A 109 11.92 7.53 -4.43
CA PRO A 109 12.79 7.39 -5.60
C PRO A 109 13.04 5.93 -5.98
N PRO A 110 13.37 5.63 -7.24
CA PRO A 110 13.73 4.26 -7.64
C PRO A 110 15.06 3.83 -6.99
N PHE A 111 15.29 2.51 -6.94
CA PHE A 111 16.54 1.93 -6.44
C PHE A 111 17.66 2.13 -7.47
N GLU A 112 18.81 2.63 -7.02
CA GLU A 112 20.01 2.79 -7.86
C GLU A 112 21.30 2.55 -7.04
N LYS A 113 21.65 3.49 -6.18
CA LYS A 113 22.94 3.53 -5.44
C LYS A 113 22.80 3.33 -3.94
N GLY A 114 21.58 3.36 -3.43
CA GLY A 114 21.30 3.21 -2.00
C GLY A 114 21.73 1.86 -1.44
N LYS A 115 21.74 1.76 -0.12
CA LYS A 115 22.20 0.57 0.59
C LYS A 115 21.16 -0.57 0.62
N LEU A 116 19.89 -0.25 0.40
CA LEU A 116 18.81 -1.23 0.42
C LEU A 116 19.01 -2.29 -0.66
N LYS A 117 18.69 -3.53 -0.32
CA LYS A 117 18.82 -4.70 -1.21
C LYS A 117 17.46 -5.33 -1.48
N PRO A 118 16.59 -4.69 -2.29
CA PRO A 118 15.23 -5.17 -2.56
C PRO A 118 15.18 -6.40 -3.49
N GLY A 119 16.28 -7.11 -3.65
CA GLY A 119 16.38 -8.25 -4.55
C GLY A 119 16.49 -7.82 -6.02
N TYR A 120 15.83 -8.58 -6.91
CA TYR A 120 15.94 -8.40 -8.37
C TYR A 120 15.42 -7.03 -8.87
N ILE A 121 14.58 -6.34 -8.10
CA ILE A 121 14.03 -5.04 -8.49
C ILE A 121 15.15 -4.03 -8.77
N LYS A 122 16.21 -4.04 -7.96
CA LYS A 122 17.36 -3.14 -8.14
C LYS A 122 18.19 -3.42 -9.40
N ALA A 123 18.00 -4.58 -10.05
CA ALA A 123 18.67 -4.89 -11.32
C ALA A 123 18.04 -4.17 -12.52
N TYR A 124 16.82 -3.66 -12.39
CA TYR A 124 16.21 -2.81 -13.43
C TYR A 124 16.72 -1.38 -13.32
N LEU A 125 16.87 -0.73 -14.46
CA LEU A 125 17.20 0.69 -14.49
C LEU A 125 16.12 1.52 -13.77
N PRO A 126 16.50 2.65 -13.11
CA PRO A 126 15.56 3.58 -12.52
C PRO A 126 14.45 3.99 -13.49
N GLY A 127 13.19 3.90 -13.05
CA GLY A 127 12.02 4.22 -13.86
C GLY A 127 11.53 3.07 -14.78
N VAL A 128 12.18 1.89 -14.71
CA VAL A 128 11.81 0.74 -15.55
C VAL A 128 11.15 -0.34 -14.70
N ARG A 129 10.01 -0.88 -15.17
CA ARG A 129 9.25 -1.96 -14.55
C ARG A 129 8.99 -1.67 -13.06
N GLU A 130 9.26 -2.64 -12.18
CA GLU A 130 9.04 -2.53 -10.73
C GLU A 130 9.97 -1.53 -10.05
N ASN A 131 11.01 -1.06 -10.73
CA ASN A 131 11.93 -0.08 -10.18
C ASN A 131 11.48 1.38 -10.45
N GLY A 132 10.31 1.74 -9.98
CA GLY A 132 9.77 3.10 -10.04
C GLY A 132 9.09 3.47 -11.36
N GLY A 133 8.96 2.54 -12.32
CA GLY A 133 8.17 2.76 -13.52
C GLY A 133 6.66 2.76 -13.24
N GLN A 134 5.84 3.06 -14.26
CA GLN A 134 4.42 2.80 -14.19
C GLN A 134 4.18 1.29 -14.31
N TYR A 135 3.63 0.71 -13.26
CA TYR A 135 3.27 -0.70 -13.24
C TYR A 135 1.74 -0.81 -13.31
N THR A 136 1.23 -1.25 -14.45
CA THR A 136 -0.18 -1.06 -14.85
C THR A 136 -1.18 -1.51 -13.79
N HIS A 137 -1.04 -2.70 -13.21
CA HIS A 137 -1.99 -3.17 -12.20
C HIS A 137 -1.96 -2.31 -10.93
N ALA A 138 -0.80 -1.79 -10.53
CA ALA A 138 -0.68 -0.90 -9.37
C ALA A 138 -1.36 0.45 -9.65
N SER A 139 -1.24 0.97 -10.87
CA SER A 139 -1.94 2.19 -11.30
C SER A 139 -3.45 1.99 -11.30
N CYS A 140 -3.95 0.84 -11.74
CA CYS A 140 -5.37 0.51 -11.65
C CYS A 140 -5.87 0.49 -10.20
N TRP A 141 -5.08 -0.04 -9.25
CA TRP A 141 -5.44 -0.01 -7.83
C TRP A 141 -5.47 1.41 -7.26
N VAL A 142 -4.58 2.29 -7.71
CA VAL A 142 -4.63 3.71 -7.33
C VAL A 142 -5.93 4.35 -7.78
N ILE A 143 -6.35 4.13 -9.04
CA ILE A 143 -7.60 4.63 -9.58
C ILE A 143 -8.81 4.12 -8.79
N ILE A 144 -8.84 2.81 -8.48
CA ILE A 144 -9.89 2.22 -7.64
C ILE A 144 -9.93 2.89 -6.26
N ALA A 145 -8.77 3.07 -5.63
CA ALA A 145 -8.69 3.70 -4.31
C ALA A 145 -9.18 5.16 -4.33
N GLN A 146 -8.78 5.94 -5.35
CA GLN A 146 -9.26 7.31 -5.53
C GLN A 146 -10.79 7.36 -5.73
N THR A 147 -11.32 6.46 -6.54
CA THR A 147 -12.77 6.35 -6.78
C THR A 147 -13.53 6.03 -5.50
N LEU A 148 -13.04 5.09 -4.68
CA LEU A 148 -13.63 4.73 -3.38
C LEU A 148 -13.63 5.89 -2.38
N LEU A 149 -12.69 6.83 -2.49
CA LEU A 149 -12.63 8.04 -1.68
C LEU A 149 -13.44 9.22 -2.26
N GLY A 150 -14.15 9.02 -3.38
CA GLY A 150 -14.93 10.07 -4.03
C GLY A 150 -14.12 11.01 -4.93
N PHE A 151 -12.87 10.67 -5.24
CA PHE A 151 -12.00 11.48 -6.12
C PHE A 151 -12.08 11.07 -7.59
N GLY A 152 -13.26 10.64 -8.07
CA GLY A 152 -13.44 10.15 -9.43
C GLY A 152 -12.94 11.11 -10.53
N ASN A 153 -13.04 12.42 -10.33
CA ASN A 153 -12.52 13.41 -11.26
C ASN A 153 -10.98 13.47 -11.34
N LYS A 154 -10.27 12.87 -10.38
CA LYS A 154 -8.80 12.74 -10.40
C LYS A 154 -8.36 11.45 -11.06
N SER A 155 -9.29 10.52 -11.27
CA SER A 155 -9.03 9.19 -11.82
C SER A 155 -9.13 9.16 -13.36
N LEU A 156 -9.45 10.29 -13.96
CA LEU A 156 -9.49 10.51 -15.41
C LEU A 156 -8.22 11.25 -15.84
#